data_37a5ba6c59f87f82588c301530e01979
#
_entry.id   37a5ba6c59f87f82588c301530e01979
#
_cell.length_a   1.000
_cell.length_b   1.000
_cell.length_c   1.000
_cell.angle_alpha   90.00
_cell.angle_beta   90.00
_cell.angle_gamma   90.00
#
_symmetry.space_group_name_H-M   'P 1'
#
loop_
_entity.id
_entity.type
_entity.pdbx_description
1 polymer ?
#
loop_
_entity_poly.entity_id
_entity_poly.type
_entity_poly.pdbx_seq_one_letter_code
_entity_poly.pdbx_strand_id
1 'polypeptide(L)'
;MAMQSVRRSRAVRRSTSLLAVVVSVMVVAGLHAAAAAASPASDEADAQKNKALVLSGPMTTLKAKLQGKTNVDFGPNCDTTTGRVKIPSVYAPPCVQPFTGKNGGATSQGVTGDEIKIVVYTGDPQKDPLLAGQIRAAGASLDIEPIRQTWQGYVDIYNKMFEKYGRKISVEFYLASGPGSDTAAAKADAIAIAEKKPFTVLGGPAQSTTVFADELAHRGVLCLGTCALAMPQKLSDRNKPYLFTEGPSPEEAATLTAEFIGKQAGPGKAQYAGNDATKNKNRVYGIVHYDTPDGQYKGLFDTLKTQLKKNKITPKADQSFFLDLSRAQENARTIVTKMKDAGVTTVIYTGDPLTPGAVTKEATAQDYHPEWIIGPTVLADTSIFARTFDQEQWSHAFGVALVPGRTPQDLNATYNLYQWFHGTPPPNNTYGVINPSVLLLATGVQMAGPKLTPQTFRDGLYRSPPSGGDPINPQLSYGKHGAWPFVDNYGSDDAGMLWWDPSAVGEDEVHQVGNGLYRYADGAKRYTLGKFPAKGQGGLFDTASSVTIFDQLPPADAQPNYPPPAAGG
;
A
#
# COMPACT_ATOMS: atom_id res chain seq x y z
N MET A 1 -17.82 -19.89 -71.18
CA MET A 1 -17.99 -21.29 -71.51
C MET A 1 -17.85 -22.02 -70.20
N ALA A 2 -18.92 -22.43 -69.58
CA ALA A 2 -19.67 -23.66 -69.71
C ALA A 2 -18.81 -24.85 -69.19
N MET A 3 -19.17 -25.67 -68.33
CA MET A 3 -20.41 -26.24 -67.76
C MET A 3 -19.93 -27.33 -66.79
N GLN A 4 -20.54 -27.45 -65.59
CA GLN A 4 -21.38 -28.60 -65.21
C GLN A 4 -20.64 -29.96 -65.16
N SER A 5 -20.83 -30.91 -64.27
CA SER A 5 -21.89 -31.20 -63.29
C SER A 5 -21.61 -32.56 -62.62
N VAL A 6 -22.15 -32.78 -61.49
CA VAL A 6 -23.08 -33.89 -61.09
C VAL A 6 -22.50 -35.16 -60.41
N ARG A 7 -22.88 -35.28 -59.11
CA ARG A 7 -23.57 -36.37 -58.37
C ARG A 7 -23.04 -37.83 -58.40
N ARG A 8 -22.88 -38.49 -57.27
CA ARG A 8 -23.86 -39.31 -56.48
C ARG A 8 -23.15 -40.21 -55.47
N SER A 9 -23.42 -40.06 -54.24
CA SER A 9 -24.02 -40.97 -53.23
C SER A 9 -23.80 -42.50 -53.42
N ARG A 10 -23.36 -43.12 -52.32
CA ARG A 10 -23.94 -44.37 -51.81
C ARG A 10 -23.59 -44.59 -50.34
N ALA A 11 -24.62 -44.71 -49.55
CA ALA A 11 -24.62 -45.18 -48.17
C ALA A 11 -24.55 -46.71 -48.15
N VAL A 12 -23.86 -47.31 -47.19
CA VAL A 12 -24.12 -48.65 -46.70
C VAL A 12 -24.03 -48.66 -45.17
N ARG A 13 -25.02 -49.28 -44.58
CA ARG A 13 -25.38 -49.36 -43.17
C ARG A 13 -24.66 -50.49 -42.42
N ARG A 14 -24.62 -50.29 -41.08
CA ARG A 14 -24.72 -51.28 -39.96
C ARG A 14 -23.40 -52.02 -39.62
N SER A 15 -22.98 -51.95 -38.34
CA SER A 15 -23.63 -52.58 -37.19
C SER A 15 -23.04 -52.11 -35.86
N THR A 16 -23.88 -52.07 -34.88
CA THR A 16 -23.75 -51.82 -33.45
C THR A 16 -22.70 -52.64 -32.74
N SER A 17 -21.92 -52.02 -31.88
CA SER A 17 -21.48 -52.62 -30.61
C SER A 17 -21.32 -51.54 -29.57
N LEU A 18 -22.18 -51.51 -28.56
CA LEU A 18 -22.07 -50.75 -27.33
C LEU A 18 -20.82 -51.22 -26.56
N LEU A 19 -19.91 -50.30 -26.27
CA LEU A 19 -19.06 -50.42 -25.10
C LEU A 19 -19.09 -49.09 -24.33
N ALA A 20 -19.79 -49.12 -23.22
CA ALA A 20 -19.87 -48.03 -22.29
C ALA A 20 -18.51 -47.89 -21.60
N VAL A 21 -17.74 -46.85 -21.94
CA VAL A 21 -16.62 -46.38 -21.13
C VAL A 21 -17.14 -45.28 -20.25
N VAL A 22 -17.37 -45.60 -18.97
CA VAL A 22 -17.60 -44.64 -17.90
C VAL A 22 -16.28 -43.90 -17.69
N VAL A 23 -16.16 -42.71 -18.28
CA VAL A 23 -15.10 -41.76 -17.92
C VAL A 23 -15.57 -41.06 -16.65
N SER A 24 -15.07 -41.53 -15.51
CA SER A 24 -15.14 -40.79 -14.24
C SER A 24 -14.33 -39.53 -14.37
N VAL A 25 -14.99 -38.40 -14.65
CA VAL A 25 -14.41 -37.06 -14.48
C VAL A 25 -14.32 -36.85 -12.96
N MET A 26 -13.16 -37.15 -12.37
CA MET A 26 -12.81 -36.59 -11.08
C MET A 26 -12.63 -35.09 -11.28
N VAL A 27 -13.67 -34.32 -10.94
CA VAL A 27 -13.54 -32.90 -10.63
C VAL A 27 -12.71 -32.83 -9.35
N VAL A 28 -11.40 -32.67 -9.49
CA VAL A 28 -10.56 -32.18 -8.39
C VAL A 28 -10.97 -30.74 -8.19
N ALA A 29 -11.98 -30.54 -7.34
CA ALA A 29 -12.23 -29.26 -6.72
C ALA A 29 -11.01 -28.96 -5.84
N GLY A 30 -10.01 -28.31 -6.41
CA GLY A 30 -8.97 -27.65 -5.65
C GLY A 30 -9.64 -26.62 -4.76
N LEU A 31 -9.82 -26.96 -3.49
CA LEU A 31 -10.10 -25.99 -2.44
C LEU A 31 -8.87 -25.05 -2.35
N HIS A 32 -8.83 -24.08 -3.23
CA HIS A 32 -8.07 -22.87 -2.98
C HIS A 32 -8.79 -22.20 -1.81
N ALA A 33 -8.20 -22.31 -0.61
CA ALA A 33 -8.55 -21.43 0.48
C ALA A 33 -8.15 -20.03 -0.01
N ALA A 34 -9.07 -19.32 -0.67
CA ALA A 34 -8.96 -17.91 -0.89
C ALA A 34 -8.71 -17.29 0.48
N ALA A 35 -7.65 -16.50 0.61
CA ALA A 35 -7.54 -15.61 1.76
C ALA A 35 -8.88 -14.87 1.83
N ALA A 36 -9.56 -14.95 2.97
CA ALA A 36 -10.90 -14.44 3.08
C ALA A 36 -10.82 -12.91 2.96
N ALA A 37 -11.16 -12.39 1.78
CA ALA A 37 -11.45 -10.99 1.59
C ALA A 37 -12.40 -10.51 2.69
N ALA A 38 -12.33 -9.23 3.05
CA ALA A 38 -13.23 -8.64 4.04
C ALA A 38 -14.69 -8.97 3.71
N SER A 39 -15.29 -9.85 4.49
CA SER A 39 -16.65 -10.33 4.31
C SER A 39 -17.44 -10.15 5.61
N PRO A 40 -18.79 -10.06 5.56
CA PRO A 40 -19.60 -9.97 6.77
C PRO A 40 -19.30 -11.07 7.79
N ALA A 41 -18.95 -12.28 7.35
CA ALA A 41 -18.59 -13.38 8.22
C ALA A 41 -17.22 -13.22 8.88
N SER A 42 -16.22 -12.72 8.14
CA SER A 42 -14.89 -12.40 8.70
C SER A 42 -14.97 -11.26 9.70
N ASP A 43 -15.74 -10.21 9.41
CA ASP A 43 -15.97 -9.08 10.30
C ASP A 43 -16.64 -9.51 11.62
N GLU A 44 -17.64 -10.41 11.56
CA GLU A 44 -18.30 -10.95 12.74
C GLU A 44 -17.36 -11.82 13.58
N ALA A 45 -16.56 -12.65 12.94
CA ALA A 45 -15.57 -13.50 13.63
C ALA A 45 -14.51 -12.65 14.35
N ASP A 46 -14.04 -11.57 13.73
CA ASP A 46 -13.12 -10.62 14.33
C ASP A 46 -13.77 -9.86 15.48
N ALA A 47 -15.00 -9.36 15.29
CA ALA A 47 -15.77 -8.67 16.32
C ALA A 47 -16.01 -9.55 17.56
N GLN A 48 -16.18 -10.86 17.41
CA GLN A 48 -16.27 -11.79 18.55
C GLN A 48 -14.94 -11.90 19.31
N LYS A 49 -13.80 -11.95 18.62
CA LYS A 49 -12.47 -11.94 19.25
C LYS A 49 -12.21 -10.66 20.02
N ASN A 50 -12.64 -9.52 19.49
CA ASN A 50 -12.47 -8.17 20.02
C ASN A 50 -13.72 -7.64 20.74
N LYS A 51 -14.60 -8.54 21.23
CA LYS A 51 -15.95 -8.25 21.74
C LYS A 51 -16.00 -7.09 22.74
N ALA A 52 -15.12 -7.08 23.73
CA ALA A 52 -15.13 -6.02 24.76
C ALA A 52 -14.88 -4.63 24.15
N LEU A 53 -13.97 -4.54 23.21
CA LEU A 53 -13.62 -3.30 22.51
C LEU A 53 -14.75 -2.84 21.57
N VAL A 54 -15.35 -3.75 20.83
CA VAL A 54 -16.50 -3.45 19.95
C VAL A 54 -17.69 -2.98 20.78
N LEU A 55 -17.99 -3.63 21.89
CA LEU A 55 -19.11 -3.24 22.78
C LEU A 55 -18.90 -1.88 23.46
N SER A 56 -17.67 -1.45 23.71
CA SER A 56 -17.38 -0.13 24.30
C SER A 56 -17.54 1.03 23.34
N GLY A 57 -17.60 0.78 22.03
CA GLY A 57 -17.67 1.79 20.97
C GLY A 57 -19.08 2.28 20.65
N PRO A 58 -19.25 3.09 19.59
CA PRO A 58 -20.55 3.53 19.10
C PRO A 58 -21.39 2.34 18.64
N MET A 59 -22.67 2.58 18.35
CA MET A 59 -23.56 1.54 17.81
C MET A 59 -23.22 1.31 16.34
N THR A 60 -22.37 0.32 16.09
CA THR A 60 -22.03 -0.17 14.75
C THR A 60 -22.91 -1.35 14.37
N THR A 61 -22.94 -1.70 13.08
CA THR A 61 -23.56 -2.94 12.60
C THR A 61 -23.02 -4.17 13.32
N LEU A 62 -21.71 -4.23 13.58
CA LEU A 62 -21.07 -5.31 14.34
C LEU A 62 -21.50 -5.35 15.79
N LYS A 63 -21.59 -4.17 16.47
CA LYS A 63 -22.07 -4.09 17.84
C LYS A 63 -23.54 -4.51 17.95
N ALA A 64 -24.39 -4.10 17.00
CA ALA A 64 -25.80 -4.51 16.94
C ALA A 64 -25.92 -6.03 16.84
N LYS A 65 -25.16 -6.66 15.95
CA LYS A 65 -25.09 -8.12 15.80
C LYS A 65 -24.63 -8.82 17.08
N LEU A 66 -23.56 -8.35 17.71
CA LEU A 66 -23.08 -8.89 19.01
C LEU A 66 -24.10 -8.80 20.13
N GLN A 67 -25.01 -7.82 20.08
CA GLN A 67 -26.08 -7.60 21.03
C GLN A 67 -27.43 -8.26 20.63
N GLY A 68 -27.50 -8.92 19.48
CA GLY A 68 -28.74 -9.50 18.94
C GLY A 68 -29.80 -8.45 18.56
N LYS A 69 -29.37 -7.19 18.27
CA LYS A 69 -30.28 -6.12 17.87
C LYS A 69 -30.51 -6.14 16.36
N THR A 70 -31.74 -6.37 15.92
CA THR A 70 -32.11 -6.46 14.51
C THR A 70 -32.77 -5.19 13.96
N ASN A 71 -33.30 -4.30 14.81
CA ASN A 71 -34.08 -3.13 14.43
C ASN A 71 -33.29 -1.82 14.67
N VAL A 72 -32.02 -1.77 14.27
CA VAL A 72 -31.20 -0.56 14.33
C VAL A 72 -31.18 0.07 12.95
N ASP A 73 -31.64 1.32 12.85
CA ASP A 73 -31.51 2.11 11.63
C ASP A 73 -30.09 2.69 11.56
N PHE A 74 -29.36 2.34 10.49
CA PHE A 74 -28.01 2.83 10.21
C PHE A 74 -27.99 3.94 9.15
N GLY A 75 -29.16 4.43 8.74
CA GLY A 75 -29.29 5.53 7.78
C GLY A 75 -28.98 5.16 6.33
N PRO A 76 -29.14 6.12 5.41
CA PRO A 76 -29.11 5.87 3.96
C PRO A 76 -27.71 5.54 3.44
N ASN A 77 -26.64 5.99 4.13
CA ASN A 77 -25.27 5.76 3.74
C ASN A 77 -24.74 4.36 4.14
N CYS A 78 -25.60 3.50 4.69
CA CYS A 78 -25.23 2.16 5.09
C CYS A 78 -25.69 1.12 4.07
N ASP A 79 -24.78 0.26 3.63
CA ASP A 79 -25.12 -0.99 2.97
C ASP A 79 -25.45 -2.05 4.04
N THR A 80 -26.72 -2.35 4.19
CA THR A 80 -27.20 -3.32 5.19
C THR A 80 -26.80 -4.76 4.87
N THR A 81 -26.43 -5.06 3.62
CA THR A 81 -25.97 -6.38 3.19
C THR A 81 -24.55 -6.66 3.70
N THR A 82 -23.65 -5.70 3.52
CA THR A 82 -22.26 -5.79 3.97
C THR A 82 -22.06 -5.28 5.40
N GLY A 83 -22.92 -4.40 5.88
CA GLY A 83 -22.80 -3.69 7.15
C GLY A 83 -21.77 -2.55 7.12
N ARG A 84 -21.33 -2.13 5.93
CA ARG A 84 -20.30 -1.11 5.71
C ARG A 84 -20.86 0.14 5.03
N VAL A 85 -20.15 1.26 5.17
CA VAL A 85 -20.51 2.53 4.54
C VAL A 85 -20.53 2.39 3.03
N LYS A 86 -21.55 2.95 2.36
CA LYS A 86 -21.74 2.91 0.90
C LYS A 86 -20.77 3.85 0.18
N ILE A 87 -19.51 3.50 0.13
CA ILE A 87 -18.51 4.09 -0.75
C ILE A 87 -17.86 3.00 -1.60
N PRO A 88 -17.48 3.28 -2.86
CA PRO A 88 -16.78 2.30 -3.70
C PRO A 88 -15.32 2.12 -3.24
N SER A 89 -15.16 1.45 -2.10
CA SER A 89 -13.87 1.14 -1.50
C SER A 89 -13.95 -0.14 -0.67
N VAL A 90 -13.02 -1.06 -0.89
CA VAL A 90 -12.87 -2.27 -0.05
C VAL A 90 -12.52 -1.93 1.40
N TYR A 91 -12.05 -0.70 1.66
CA TYR A 91 -11.70 -0.19 2.98
C TYR A 91 -12.84 0.56 3.69
N ALA A 92 -14.06 0.51 3.17
CA ALA A 92 -15.20 1.14 3.84
C ALA A 92 -15.36 0.58 5.27
N PRO A 93 -15.45 1.43 6.32
CA PRO A 93 -15.62 0.95 7.68
C PRO A 93 -17.05 0.46 7.95
N PRO A 94 -17.29 -0.24 9.08
CA PRO A 94 -18.64 -0.57 9.52
C PRO A 94 -19.53 0.67 9.63
N CYS A 95 -20.80 0.53 9.27
CA CYS A 95 -21.78 1.58 9.50
C CYS A 95 -21.93 1.88 11.00
N VAL A 96 -22.20 3.13 11.30
CA VAL A 96 -22.57 3.62 12.64
C VAL A 96 -23.98 4.17 12.59
N GLN A 97 -24.77 3.91 13.63
CA GLN A 97 -26.10 4.50 13.76
C GLN A 97 -26.02 6.04 13.74
N PRO A 98 -26.83 6.74 12.93
CA PRO A 98 -26.87 8.20 12.90
C PRO A 98 -27.04 8.80 14.30
N PHE A 99 -26.24 9.80 14.58
CA PHE A 99 -26.17 10.39 15.92
C PHE A 99 -27.22 11.48 16.12
N THR A 100 -27.94 11.42 17.22
CA THR A 100 -28.98 12.40 17.56
C THR A 100 -28.78 13.04 18.94
N GLY A 101 -27.67 12.76 19.63
CA GLY A 101 -27.40 13.17 20.98
C GLY A 101 -26.52 14.42 21.12
N LYS A 102 -25.99 14.63 22.32
CA LYS A 102 -24.96 15.63 22.61
C LYS A 102 -23.58 15.02 22.45
N ASN A 103 -22.73 15.62 21.64
CA ASN A 103 -21.40 15.10 21.32
C ASN A 103 -20.30 15.50 22.33
N GLY A 104 -20.67 16.24 23.39
CA GLY A 104 -19.75 16.68 24.44
C GLY A 104 -19.01 17.99 24.14
N GLY A 105 -19.27 18.64 22.99
CA GLY A 105 -18.66 19.94 22.66
C GLY A 105 -17.15 19.83 22.41
N ALA A 106 -16.36 20.65 23.07
CA ALA A 106 -14.89 20.65 23.01
C ALA A 106 -14.32 19.49 23.82
N THR A 107 -14.14 18.34 23.18
CA THR A 107 -13.70 17.09 23.83
C THR A 107 -12.18 16.89 23.83
N SER A 108 -11.47 17.57 22.95
CA SER A 108 -10.00 17.61 22.89
C SER A 108 -9.52 18.80 22.07
N GLN A 109 -8.19 19.00 22.01
CA GLN A 109 -7.60 20.02 21.15
C GLN A 109 -8.09 19.86 19.70
N GLY A 110 -8.47 20.96 19.05
CA GLY A 110 -8.95 20.97 17.66
C GLY A 110 -10.34 20.38 17.44
N VAL A 111 -11.07 20.04 18.51
CA VAL A 111 -12.42 19.49 18.44
C VAL A 111 -13.39 20.40 19.21
N THR A 112 -14.42 20.86 18.52
CA THR A 112 -15.55 21.61 19.11
C THR A 112 -16.86 20.82 19.00
N GLY A 113 -18.00 21.44 19.25
CA GLY A 113 -19.32 20.82 19.05
C GLY A 113 -19.68 20.60 17.58
N ASP A 114 -19.11 21.37 16.69
CA ASP A 114 -19.44 21.46 15.27
C ASP A 114 -18.25 21.26 14.33
N GLU A 115 -17.03 21.23 14.86
CA GLU A 115 -15.81 21.20 14.05
C GLU A 115 -14.78 20.19 14.57
N ILE A 116 -14.05 19.58 13.61
CA ILE A 116 -12.79 18.86 13.80
C ILE A 116 -11.77 19.58 12.92
N LYS A 117 -10.93 20.41 13.54
CA LYS A 117 -9.89 21.17 12.84
C LYS A 117 -8.70 20.29 12.54
N ILE A 118 -8.31 20.20 11.25
CA ILE A 118 -7.08 19.52 10.82
C ILE A 118 -6.15 20.47 10.10
N VAL A 119 -4.86 20.14 10.09
CA VAL A 119 -3.87 20.79 9.22
C VAL A 119 -3.37 19.79 8.20
N VAL A 120 -3.31 20.21 6.93
CA VAL A 120 -2.66 19.48 5.85
C VAL A 120 -1.33 20.14 5.54
N TYR A 121 -0.25 19.43 5.84
CA TYR A 121 1.11 19.85 5.48
C TYR A 121 1.40 19.46 4.03
N THR A 122 1.88 20.41 3.25
CA THR A 122 2.31 20.20 1.87
C THR A 122 3.75 20.66 1.70
N GLY A 123 4.59 19.81 1.09
CA GLY A 123 5.93 20.20 0.66
C GLY A 123 5.88 21.35 -0.33
N ASP A 124 6.90 22.19 -0.34
CA ASP A 124 7.04 23.30 -1.27
C ASP A 124 7.99 22.91 -2.42
N PRO A 125 7.48 22.61 -3.63
CA PRO A 125 8.35 22.24 -4.76
C PRO A 125 9.32 23.34 -5.20
N GLN A 126 9.08 24.60 -4.79
CA GLN A 126 9.99 25.70 -5.08
C GLN A 126 11.21 25.71 -4.15
N LYS A 127 11.06 25.13 -2.94
CA LYS A 127 12.12 25.03 -1.95
C LYS A 127 12.79 23.67 -1.89
N ASP A 128 12.14 22.65 -2.48
CA ASP A 128 12.62 21.26 -2.46
C ASP A 128 12.87 20.77 -3.89
N PRO A 129 14.11 20.85 -4.40
CA PRO A 129 14.48 20.38 -5.74
C PRO A 129 14.23 18.89 -5.95
N LEU A 130 14.37 18.06 -4.89
CA LEU A 130 14.11 16.63 -4.96
C LEU A 130 12.61 16.35 -5.16
N LEU A 131 11.76 16.98 -4.35
CA LEU A 131 10.30 16.90 -4.51
C LEU A 131 9.89 17.36 -5.89
N ALA A 132 10.41 18.50 -6.35
CA ALA A 132 10.15 19.01 -7.71
C ALA A 132 10.57 18.02 -8.80
N GLY A 133 11.72 17.35 -8.62
CA GLY A 133 12.21 16.31 -9.53
C GLY A 133 11.28 15.10 -9.57
N GLN A 134 10.83 14.61 -8.41
CA GLN A 134 9.90 13.49 -8.31
C GLN A 134 8.53 13.80 -8.92
N ILE A 135 7.97 15.00 -8.66
CA ILE A 135 6.70 15.44 -9.24
C ILE A 135 6.78 15.50 -10.76
N ARG A 136 7.87 16.07 -11.32
CA ARG A 136 8.08 16.13 -12.79
C ARG A 136 8.26 14.74 -13.39
N ALA A 137 9.02 13.86 -12.74
CA ALA A 137 9.22 12.49 -13.20
C ALA A 137 7.90 11.69 -13.23
N ALA A 138 6.97 12.00 -12.31
CA ALA A 138 5.62 11.44 -12.30
C ALA A 138 4.65 12.14 -13.26
N GLY A 139 5.12 13.07 -14.12
CA GLY A 139 4.27 13.80 -15.06
C GLY A 139 3.28 14.78 -14.42
N ALA A 140 3.47 15.13 -13.13
CA ALA A 140 2.55 15.96 -12.37
C ALA A 140 2.97 17.45 -12.40
N SER A 141 1.98 18.33 -12.19
CA SER A 141 2.20 19.77 -12.06
C SER A 141 2.86 20.14 -10.73
N LEU A 142 3.77 21.11 -10.75
CA LEU A 142 4.34 21.71 -9.55
C LEU A 142 3.41 22.74 -8.88
N ASP A 143 2.25 23.03 -9.47
CA ASP A 143 1.25 23.90 -8.88
C ASP A 143 0.62 23.21 -7.67
N ILE A 144 0.64 23.92 -6.53
CA ILE A 144 0.16 23.38 -5.26
C ILE A 144 -1.37 23.46 -5.13
N GLU A 145 -2.03 24.31 -5.89
CA GLU A 145 -3.47 24.51 -5.75
C GLU A 145 -4.28 23.28 -6.17
N PRO A 146 -3.99 22.59 -7.28
CA PRO A 146 -4.63 21.32 -7.60
C PRO A 146 -4.43 20.24 -6.51
N ILE A 147 -3.28 20.24 -5.83
CA ILE A 147 -3.01 19.34 -4.70
C ILE A 147 -3.94 19.64 -3.53
N ARG A 148 -4.10 20.93 -3.17
CA ARG A 148 -5.01 21.38 -2.11
C ARG A 148 -6.47 21.04 -2.43
N GLN A 149 -6.89 21.27 -3.67
CA GLN A 149 -8.23 20.92 -4.13
C GLN A 149 -8.48 19.41 -4.06
N THR A 150 -7.47 18.59 -4.38
CA THR A 150 -7.57 17.14 -4.24
C THR A 150 -7.75 16.72 -2.78
N TRP A 151 -6.99 17.29 -1.83
CA TRP A 151 -7.18 17.08 -0.40
C TRP A 151 -8.59 17.46 0.06
N GLN A 152 -9.05 18.68 -0.31
CA GLN A 152 -10.38 19.16 0.06
C GLN A 152 -11.48 18.25 -0.49
N GLY A 153 -11.36 17.80 -1.75
CA GLY A 153 -12.34 16.93 -2.37
C GLY A 153 -12.51 15.60 -1.62
N TYR A 154 -11.43 14.96 -1.17
CA TYR A 154 -11.56 13.76 -0.34
C TYR A 154 -12.16 14.06 1.04
N VAL A 155 -11.81 15.18 1.65
CA VAL A 155 -12.45 15.59 2.91
C VAL A 155 -13.96 15.80 2.71
N ASP A 156 -14.39 16.35 1.58
CA ASP A 156 -15.81 16.54 1.27
C ASP A 156 -16.56 15.21 1.10
N ILE A 157 -15.95 14.22 0.43
CA ILE A 157 -16.50 12.85 0.36
C ILE A 157 -16.80 12.33 1.78
N TYR A 158 -15.83 12.36 2.66
CA TYR A 158 -15.96 11.79 4.01
C TYR A 158 -16.81 12.65 4.92
N ASN A 159 -16.83 13.97 4.72
CA ASN A 159 -17.79 14.86 5.38
C ASN A 159 -19.25 14.53 5.02
N LYS A 160 -19.52 14.04 3.82
CA LYS A 160 -20.85 13.64 3.38
C LYS A 160 -21.22 12.22 3.80
N MET A 161 -20.28 11.28 3.67
CA MET A 161 -20.59 9.85 3.75
C MET A 161 -20.48 9.25 5.17
N PHE A 162 -19.66 9.83 6.05
CA PHE A 162 -19.29 9.25 7.34
C PHE A 162 -19.97 9.94 8.51
N GLU A 163 -20.25 9.21 9.58
CA GLU A 163 -20.77 9.78 10.83
C GLU A 163 -19.65 10.51 11.60
N LYS A 164 -19.89 11.76 11.96
CA LYS A 164 -18.96 12.64 12.69
C LYS A 164 -19.60 13.26 13.94
N TYR A 165 -20.77 12.76 14.32
CA TYR A 165 -21.45 13.15 15.55
C TYR A 165 -21.78 14.64 15.62
N GLY A 166 -22.30 15.19 14.51
CA GLY A 166 -22.69 16.60 14.39
C GLY A 166 -21.54 17.56 14.08
N ARG A 167 -20.33 17.04 13.82
CA ARG A 167 -19.15 17.85 13.47
C ARG A 167 -18.86 17.78 11.96
N LYS A 168 -18.07 18.75 11.50
CA LYS A 168 -17.49 18.78 10.15
C LYS A 168 -15.97 18.81 10.26
N ILE A 169 -15.25 18.05 9.42
CA ILE A 169 -13.80 18.17 9.27
C ILE A 169 -13.53 19.46 8.48
N SER A 170 -12.73 20.36 9.04
CA SER A 170 -12.25 21.59 8.40
C SER A 170 -10.75 21.53 8.19
N VAL A 171 -10.30 22.00 7.03
CA VAL A 171 -8.90 21.92 6.60
C VAL A 171 -8.25 23.29 6.65
N GLU A 172 -7.09 23.37 7.29
CA GLU A 172 -6.14 24.46 7.15
C GLU A 172 -4.89 23.93 6.45
N PHE A 173 -4.46 24.58 5.36
CA PHE A 173 -3.25 24.18 4.64
C PHE A 173 -2.02 24.88 5.18
N TYR A 174 -0.93 24.12 5.34
CA TYR A 174 0.38 24.61 5.75
C TYR A 174 1.43 24.26 4.69
N LEU A 175 2.12 25.24 4.16
CA LEU A 175 3.19 25.06 3.19
C LEU A 175 4.53 24.95 3.90
N ALA A 176 5.32 23.95 3.56
CA ALA A 176 6.64 23.69 4.13
C ALA A 176 7.54 24.93 4.08
N SER A 177 8.24 25.21 5.19
CA SER A 177 9.17 26.33 5.27
C SER A 177 10.53 26.04 4.61
N GLY A 178 10.88 24.76 4.45
CA GLY A 178 12.13 24.27 3.85
C GLY A 178 11.98 22.97 3.08
N PRO A 179 13.08 22.42 2.53
CA PRO A 179 13.05 21.13 1.86
C PRO A 179 12.80 19.99 2.84
N GLY A 180 12.22 18.88 2.34
CA GLY A 180 11.87 17.71 3.16
C GLY A 180 13.05 17.06 3.91
N SER A 181 14.29 17.31 3.48
CA SER A 181 15.52 16.84 4.12
C SER A 181 16.00 17.74 5.26
N ASP A 182 15.45 18.94 5.43
CA ASP A 182 15.85 19.88 6.50
C ASP A 182 15.10 19.55 7.80
N THR A 183 15.79 18.85 8.71
CA THR A 183 15.25 18.45 10.01
C THR A 183 14.93 19.64 10.92
N ALA A 184 15.65 20.76 10.80
CA ALA A 184 15.40 21.97 11.58
C ALA A 184 14.13 22.67 11.09
N ALA A 185 13.96 22.82 9.78
CA ALA A 185 12.73 23.34 9.18
C ALA A 185 11.53 22.45 9.52
N ALA A 186 11.66 21.13 9.39
CA ALA A 186 10.59 20.18 9.73
C ALA A 186 10.16 20.32 11.19
N LYS A 187 11.10 20.45 12.12
CA LYS A 187 10.80 20.68 13.55
C LYS A 187 10.12 22.02 13.79
N ALA A 188 10.60 23.09 13.16
CA ALA A 188 10.03 24.43 13.27
C ALA A 188 8.58 24.44 12.73
N ASP A 189 8.34 23.78 11.59
CA ASP A 189 7.00 23.63 11.01
C ASP A 189 6.05 22.86 11.94
N ALA A 190 6.52 21.78 12.56
CA ALA A 190 5.72 21.02 13.53
C ALA A 190 5.30 21.90 14.74
N ILE A 191 6.21 22.75 15.23
CA ILE A 191 5.91 23.71 16.30
C ILE A 191 4.87 24.73 15.85
N ALA A 192 5.08 25.38 14.70
CA ALA A 192 4.15 26.38 14.16
C ALA A 192 2.75 25.81 13.87
N ILE A 193 2.70 24.55 13.41
CA ILE A 193 1.42 23.84 13.21
C ILE A 193 0.74 23.55 14.55
N ALA A 194 1.47 23.08 15.55
CA ALA A 194 0.90 22.76 16.86
C ALA A 194 0.33 24.01 17.57
N GLU A 195 0.90 25.20 17.36
CA GLU A 195 0.37 26.48 17.86
C GLU A 195 -1.02 26.82 17.29
N LYS A 196 -1.37 26.27 16.11
CA LYS A 196 -2.71 26.39 15.52
C LYS A 196 -3.74 25.48 16.21
N LYS A 197 -3.29 24.62 17.13
CA LYS A 197 -4.10 23.69 17.93
C LYS A 197 -5.01 22.78 17.09
N PRO A 198 -4.52 22.10 16.04
CA PRO A 198 -5.35 21.14 15.31
C PRO A 198 -5.57 19.86 16.12
N PHE A 199 -6.60 19.09 15.76
CA PHE A 199 -6.77 17.72 16.25
C PHE A 199 -5.73 16.78 15.64
N THR A 200 -5.47 16.94 14.35
CA THR A 200 -4.50 16.11 13.61
C THR A 200 -3.81 16.87 12.49
N VAL A 201 -2.67 16.33 12.09
CA VAL A 201 -1.94 16.69 10.87
C VAL A 201 -1.96 15.53 9.90
N LEU A 202 -2.25 15.82 8.64
CA LEU A 202 -2.06 14.95 7.47
C LEU A 202 -0.97 15.53 6.59
N GLY A 203 -0.25 14.69 5.85
CA GLY A 203 0.92 15.13 5.10
C GLY A 203 2.13 15.37 6.00
N GLY A 204 3.31 15.40 5.43
CA GLY A 204 4.55 15.61 6.18
C GLY A 204 5.79 15.73 5.31
N PRO A 205 6.95 16.10 5.91
CA PRO A 205 8.22 16.17 5.21
C PRO A 205 8.74 14.75 4.93
N ALA A 206 8.89 14.38 3.65
CA ALA A 206 9.17 13.01 3.22
C ALA A 206 10.49 12.42 3.75
N GLN A 207 11.47 13.25 4.15
CA GLN A 207 12.80 12.81 4.59
C GLN A 207 13.15 13.19 6.05
N SER A 208 12.25 13.90 6.72
CA SER A 208 12.42 14.33 8.13
C SER A 208 11.16 14.01 8.95
N THR A 209 10.49 12.93 8.58
CA THR A 209 9.19 12.54 9.14
C THR A 209 9.27 12.23 10.62
N THR A 210 10.37 11.60 11.09
CA THR A 210 10.49 11.20 12.50
C THR A 210 10.56 12.40 13.44
N VAL A 211 11.35 13.41 13.11
CA VAL A 211 11.47 14.61 13.94
C VAL A 211 10.21 15.46 13.91
N PHE A 212 9.52 15.50 12.77
CA PHE A 212 8.26 16.20 12.61
C PHE A 212 7.12 15.57 13.43
N ALA A 213 6.94 14.26 13.28
CA ALA A 213 5.89 13.51 13.97
C ALA A 213 6.12 13.45 15.49
N ASP A 214 7.38 13.31 15.93
CA ASP A 214 7.73 13.30 17.35
C ASP A 214 7.40 14.64 18.02
N GLU A 215 7.73 15.76 17.39
CA GLU A 215 7.40 17.09 17.90
C GLU A 215 5.90 17.35 17.97
N LEU A 216 5.12 16.93 16.96
CA LEU A 216 3.66 17.02 16.97
C LEU A 216 3.06 16.18 18.11
N ALA A 217 3.51 14.94 18.28
CA ALA A 217 3.03 14.04 19.30
C ALA A 217 3.29 14.58 20.72
N HIS A 218 4.48 15.13 20.99
CA HIS A 218 4.82 15.78 22.25
C HIS A 218 3.93 17.00 22.56
N ARG A 219 3.33 17.61 21.53
CA ARG A 219 2.39 18.72 21.66
C ARG A 219 0.91 18.29 21.65
N GLY A 220 0.66 16.97 21.72
CA GLY A 220 -0.69 16.43 21.79
C GLY A 220 -1.47 16.47 20.46
N VAL A 221 -0.77 16.56 19.33
CA VAL A 221 -1.36 16.56 17.99
C VAL A 221 -1.21 15.18 17.36
N LEU A 222 -2.31 14.60 16.88
CA LEU A 222 -2.25 13.37 16.10
C LEU A 222 -1.51 13.61 14.76
N CYS A 223 -0.69 12.67 14.37
CA CYS A 223 0.01 12.66 13.08
C CYS A 223 -0.41 11.37 12.35
N LEU A 224 -1.16 11.53 11.26
CA LEU A 224 -1.84 10.43 10.59
C LEU A 224 -1.39 10.29 9.13
N GLY A 225 -1.37 9.05 8.67
CA GLY A 225 -1.09 8.74 7.28
C GLY A 225 0.32 9.12 6.89
N THR A 226 0.47 9.89 5.83
CA THR A 226 1.78 10.34 5.33
C THR A 226 2.52 11.26 6.30
N CYS A 227 1.86 11.85 7.29
CA CYS A 227 2.49 12.53 8.44
C CYS A 227 3.34 11.56 9.27
N ALA A 228 2.91 10.31 9.40
CA ALA A 228 3.58 9.26 10.17
C ALA A 228 4.17 8.15 9.26
N LEU A 229 4.50 8.48 8.01
CA LEU A 229 5.00 7.52 7.04
C LEU A 229 6.29 6.86 7.52
N ALA A 230 6.34 5.52 7.44
CA ALA A 230 7.48 4.68 7.81
C ALA A 230 8.04 5.00 9.21
N MET A 231 7.14 5.23 10.18
CA MET A 231 7.52 5.50 11.56
C MET A 231 8.17 4.28 12.21
N PRO A 232 9.37 4.42 12.80
CA PRO A 232 9.98 3.34 13.58
C PRO A 232 9.10 2.92 14.76
N GLN A 233 9.01 1.61 15.02
CA GLN A 233 8.16 1.04 16.08
C GLN A 233 8.42 1.69 17.46
N LYS A 234 9.69 1.90 17.81
CA LYS A 234 10.05 2.57 19.08
C LYS A 234 9.50 3.97 19.19
N LEU A 235 9.46 4.72 18.08
CA LEU A 235 8.95 6.09 18.07
C LEU A 235 7.43 6.09 18.25
N SER A 236 6.72 5.20 17.55
CA SER A 236 5.29 5.02 17.72
C SER A 236 4.94 4.59 19.14
N ASP A 237 5.67 3.63 19.71
CA ASP A 237 5.42 3.13 21.06
C ASP A 237 5.53 4.21 22.14
N ARG A 238 6.54 5.07 22.07
CA ARG A 238 6.72 6.15 23.05
C ARG A 238 5.71 7.29 22.89
N ASN A 239 5.16 7.46 21.69
CA ASN A 239 4.25 8.55 21.34
C ASN A 239 2.77 8.11 21.27
N LYS A 240 2.42 6.95 21.81
CA LYS A 240 1.02 6.52 21.86
C LYS A 240 0.16 7.54 22.62
N PRO A 241 -1.03 7.86 22.11
CA PRO A 241 -1.76 7.32 20.96
C PRO A 241 -1.69 8.22 19.70
N TYR A 242 -0.61 8.90 19.40
CA TYR A 242 -0.58 10.03 18.47
C TYR A 242 -0.12 9.68 17.04
N LEU A 243 0.48 8.52 16.78
CA LEU A 243 1.06 8.19 15.48
C LEU A 243 0.37 6.97 14.87
N PHE A 244 -0.22 7.13 13.67
CA PHE A 244 -0.85 6.06 12.89
C PHE A 244 -0.60 6.28 11.40
N THR A 245 -0.35 5.22 10.66
CA THR A 245 -0.19 5.26 9.21
C THR A 245 -0.88 4.07 8.56
N GLU A 246 -1.24 4.19 7.29
CA GLU A 246 -1.81 3.11 6.49
C GLU A 246 -0.77 2.12 5.98
N GLY A 247 0.50 2.50 5.93
CA GLY A 247 1.61 1.61 5.54
C GLY A 247 2.12 0.76 6.71
N PRO A 248 3.01 -0.21 6.43
CA PRO A 248 3.68 -0.97 7.48
C PRO A 248 4.76 -0.12 8.18
N SER A 249 5.13 -0.50 9.39
CA SER A 249 6.37 0.02 10.00
C SER A 249 7.60 -0.44 9.22
N PRO A 250 8.74 0.27 9.36
CA PRO A 250 10.01 -0.22 8.81
C PRO A 250 10.37 -1.65 9.27
N GLU A 251 10.09 -1.98 10.52
CA GLU A 251 10.36 -3.29 11.11
C GLU A 251 9.43 -4.39 10.57
N GLU A 252 8.17 -4.09 10.33
CA GLU A 252 7.21 -5.01 9.70
C GLU A 252 7.56 -5.25 8.22
N ALA A 253 7.82 -4.18 7.47
CA ALA A 253 8.29 -4.26 6.10
C ALA A 253 9.56 -5.13 5.96
N ALA A 254 10.53 -4.92 6.86
CA ALA A 254 11.75 -5.72 6.91
C ALA A 254 11.48 -7.20 7.22
N THR A 255 10.52 -7.47 8.12
CA THR A 255 10.18 -8.83 8.53
C THR A 255 9.51 -9.61 7.40
N LEU A 256 8.51 -9.02 6.73
CA LEU A 256 7.86 -9.60 5.55
C LEU A 256 8.86 -9.81 4.40
N THR A 257 9.72 -8.82 4.14
CA THR A 257 10.77 -8.92 3.12
C THR A 257 11.74 -10.06 3.43
N ALA A 258 12.19 -10.20 4.68
CA ALA A 258 13.10 -11.28 5.06
C ALA A 258 12.46 -12.66 4.98
N GLU A 259 11.16 -12.78 5.31
CA GLU A 259 10.42 -14.04 5.12
C GLU A 259 10.33 -14.39 3.64
N PHE A 260 9.93 -13.44 2.79
CA PHE A 260 9.92 -13.62 1.33
C PHE A 260 11.28 -14.09 0.82
N ILE A 261 12.36 -13.38 1.15
CA ILE A 261 13.72 -13.75 0.72
C ILE A 261 14.08 -15.16 1.20
N GLY A 262 13.80 -15.48 2.46
CA GLY A 262 14.10 -16.78 3.03
C GLY A 262 13.37 -17.93 2.32
N LYS A 263 12.10 -17.72 1.96
CA LYS A 263 11.25 -18.74 1.34
C LYS A 263 11.38 -18.81 -0.17
N GLN A 264 11.53 -17.70 -0.88
CA GLN A 264 11.57 -17.68 -2.35
C GLN A 264 12.99 -17.77 -2.93
N ALA A 265 13.93 -17.06 -2.35
CA ALA A 265 15.33 -17.07 -2.78
C ALA A 265 16.18 -18.02 -1.94
N GLY A 266 16.28 -17.80 -0.63
CA GLY A 266 17.00 -18.62 0.35
C GLY A 266 18.49 -18.80 0.05
N PRO A 267 19.20 -19.66 0.79
CA PRO A 267 20.51 -20.17 0.38
C PRO A 267 20.37 -21.01 -0.90
N GLY A 268 21.40 -21.04 -1.74
CA GLY A 268 21.42 -21.83 -2.96
C GLY A 268 21.93 -21.03 -4.16
N LYS A 269 21.63 -21.48 -5.36
CA LYS A 269 22.11 -20.84 -6.61
C LYS A 269 21.38 -19.52 -6.88
N ALA A 270 22.09 -18.54 -7.44
CA ALA A 270 21.56 -17.27 -7.90
C ALA A 270 20.84 -17.45 -9.27
N GLN A 271 19.81 -18.29 -9.27
CA GLN A 271 19.18 -18.83 -10.48
C GLN A 271 18.54 -17.78 -11.39
N TYR A 272 18.25 -16.59 -10.86
CA TYR A 272 17.65 -15.48 -11.60
C TYR A 272 18.67 -14.42 -12.05
N ALA A 273 19.98 -14.63 -11.81
CA ALA A 273 21.02 -13.68 -12.22
C ALA A 273 21.10 -13.53 -13.75
N GLY A 274 21.70 -12.42 -14.21
CA GLY A 274 21.69 -12.07 -15.65
C GLY A 274 22.59 -12.91 -16.55
N ASN A 275 23.59 -13.61 -16.00
CA ASN A 275 24.46 -14.47 -16.80
C ASN A 275 24.70 -15.84 -16.16
N ASP A 276 25.08 -16.83 -17.00
CA ASP A 276 25.24 -18.22 -16.56
C ASP A 276 26.37 -18.40 -15.53
N ALA A 277 27.41 -17.57 -15.61
CA ALA A 277 28.52 -17.61 -14.68
C ALA A 277 28.05 -17.26 -13.26
N THR A 278 27.12 -16.33 -13.13
CA THR A 278 26.53 -15.94 -11.83
C THR A 278 25.41 -16.89 -11.41
N LYS A 279 24.55 -17.35 -12.34
CA LYS A 279 23.48 -18.32 -12.06
C LYS A 279 24.00 -19.59 -11.38
N ASN A 280 25.20 -20.01 -11.75
CA ASN A 280 25.82 -21.22 -11.19
C ASN A 280 26.53 -21.01 -9.85
N LYS A 281 26.68 -19.78 -9.36
CA LYS A 281 27.24 -19.47 -8.04
C LYS A 281 26.17 -19.61 -6.95
N ASN A 282 26.60 -19.93 -5.74
CA ASN A 282 25.74 -19.80 -4.59
C ASN A 282 25.47 -18.32 -4.30
N ARG A 283 24.28 -18.01 -3.81
CA ARG A 283 23.91 -16.64 -3.43
C ARG A 283 24.84 -16.08 -2.40
N VAL A 284 25.39 -14.95 -2.72
CA VAL A 284 26.09 -14.04 -1.83
C VAL A 284 25.26 -12.76 -1.80
N TYR A 285 24.65 -12.47 -0.67
CA TYR A 285 23.74 -11.33 -0.52
C TYR A 285 24.50 -10.03 -0.23
N GLY A 286 24.05 -8.93 -0.83
CA GLY A 286 24.41 -7.57 -0.49
C GLY A 286 23.14 -6.74 -0.27
N ILE A 287 23.24 -5.68 0.55
CA ILE A 287 22.15 -4.71 0.76
C ILE A 287 22.59 -3.37 0.20
N VAL A 288 21.76 -2.77 -0.64
CA VAL A 288 21.87 -1.38 -1.09
C VAL A 288 20.68 -0.62 -0.57
N HIS A 289 20.92 0.41 0.22
CA HIS A 289 19.81 1.07 0.90
C HIS A 289 19.93 2.58 0.98
N TYR A 290 18.79 3.22 0.83
CA TYR A 290 18.59 4.63 1.06
C TYR A 290 18.64 4.96 2.56
N ASP A 291 19.25 6.08 2.90
CA ASP A 291 19.28 6.61 4.25
C ASP A 291 18.72 8.04 4.30
N THR A 292 18.22 8.45 5.44
CA THR A 292 17.67 9.78 5.69
C THR A 292 18.50 10.53 6.73
N PRO A 293 18.53 11.88 6.70
CA PRO A 293 19.29 12.67 7.67
C PRO A 293 18.91 12.41 9.13
N ASP A 294 17.66 12.02 9.38
CA ASP A 294 17.14 11.71 10.72
C ASP A 294 17.27 10.22 11.11
N GLY A 295 17.84 9.38 10.22
CA GLY A 295 18.05 7.96 10.45
C GLY A 295 16.77 7.14 10.55
N GLN A 296 15.68 7.59 9.93
CA GLN A 296 14.34 6.97 9.96
C GLN A 296 14.37 5.47 9.67
N TYR A 297 15.20 5.03 8.72
CA TYR A 297 15.22 3.64 8.25
C TYR A 297 16.24 2.73 8.95
N LYS A 298 17.00 3.25 9.94
CA LYS A 298 17.99 2.41 10.64
C LYS A 298 17.36 1.14 11.24
N GLY A 299 16.20 1.25 11.85
CA GLY A 299 15.46 0.12 12.44
C GLY A 299 15.07 -0.94 11.41
N LEU A 300 14.72 -0.53 10.19
CA LEU A 300 14.43 -1.43 9.07
C LEU A 300 15.62 -2.34 8.78
N PHE A 301 16.81 -1.76 8.58
CA PHE A 301 18.00 -2.54 8.18
C PHE A 301 18.53 -3.42 9.32
N ASP A 302 18.47 -2.95 10.56
CA ASP A 302 18.83 -3.77 11.73
C ASP A 302 17.87 -4.98 11.85
N THR A 303 16.57 -4.76 11.63
CA THR A 303 15.56 -5.82 11.62
C THR A 303 15.76 -6.76 10.43
N LEU A 304 15.93 -6.22 9.22
CA LEU A 304 16.15 -7.02 8.00
C LEU A 304 17.34 -7.97 8.19
N LYS A 305 18.49 -7.46 8.60
CA LYS A 305 19.69 -8.29 8.87
C LYS A 305 19.45 -9.36 9.94
N THR A 306 18.71 -9.01 10.99
CA THR A 306 18.35 -9.94 12.07
C THR A 306 17.44 -11.07 11.57
N GLN A 307 16.43 -10.74 10.79
CA GLN A 307 15.48 -11.72 10.24
C GLN A 307 16.12 -12.58 9.13
N LEU A 308 16.95 -11.98 8.27
CA LEU A 308 17.72 -12.73 7.27
C LEU A 308 18.63 -13.78 7.91
N LYS A 309 19.28 -13.46 9.05
CA LYS A 309 20.11 -14.40 9.78
C LYS A 309 19.33 -15.62 10.27
N LYS A 310 18.07 -15.48 10.66
CA LYS A 310 17.19 -16.62 11.00
C LYS A 310 16.98 -17.57 9.80
N ASN A 311 17.04 -17.03 8.59
CA ASN A 311 16.99 -17.78 7.33
C ASN A 311 18.36 -18.24 6.83
N LYS A 312 19.41 -18.23 7.68
CA LYS A 312 20.80 -18.58 7.35
C LYS A 312 21.42 -17.68 6.24
N ILE A 313 20.97 -16.43 6.16
CA ILE A 313 21.44 -15.43 5.21
C ILE A 313 22.17 -14.33 6.01
N THR A 314 23.43 -14.10 5.65
CA THR A 314 24.23 -12.99 6.20
C THR A 314 24.77 -12.18 5.02
N PRO A 315 24.31 -10.95 4.81
CA PRO A 315 24.82 -10.08 3.74
C PRO A 315 26.33 -9.86 3.87
N LYS A 316 27.06 -9.93 2.77
CA LYS A 316 28.53 -9.72 2.71
C LYS A 316 28.89 -8.24 2.47
N ALA A 317 27.96 -7.48 1.87
CA ALA A 317 28.12 -6.05 1.67
C ALA A 317 26.86 -5.33 2.13
N ASP A 318 27.04 -4.14 2.67
CA ASP A 318 25.97 -3.26 3.15
C ASP A 318 26.36 -1.83 2.76
N GLN A 319 25.66 -1.25 1.79
CA GLN A 319 25.99 0.05 1.23
C GLN A 319 24.80 1.00 1.34
N SER A 320 24.91 1.97 2.22
CA SER A 320 23.97 3.08 2.31
C SER A 320 24.31 4.19 1.32
N PHE A 321 23.29 4.96 0.93
CA PHE A 321 23.43 6.19 0.18
C PHE A 321 22.37 7.20 0.60
N PHE A 322 22.69 8.49 0.44
CA PHE A 322 21.71 9.57 0.49
C PHE A 322 21.28 9.92 -0.94
N LEU A 323 20.01 10.21 -1.11
CA LEU A 323 19.50 10.63 -2.42
C LEU A 323 19.98 12.05 -2.74
N ASP A 324 20.96 12.12 -3.61
CA ASP A 324 21.51 13.35 -4.17
C ASP A 324 21.68 13.17 -5.68
N LEU A 325 20.83 13.82 -6.45
CA LEU A 325 20.82 13.72 -7.90
C LEU A 325 22.12 14.21 -8.55
N SER A 326 22.82 15.15 -7.92
CA SER A 326 24.10 15.65 -8.40
C SER A 326 25.23 14.63 -8.28
N ARG A 327 25.10 13.66 -7.37
CA ARG A 327 26.07 12.60 -7.10
C ARG A 327 25.60 11.21 -7.54
N ALA A 328 24.49 11.12 -8.26
CA ALA A 328 23.87 9.84 -8.62
C ALA A 328 24.85 8.87 -9.31
N GLN A 329 25.65 9.35 -10.27
CA GLN A 329 26.62 8.52 -11.00
C GLN A 329 27.81 8.09 -10.11
N GLU A 330 28.30 8.96 -9.23
CA GLU A 330 29.37 8.64 -8.26
C GLU A 330 28.89 7.57 -7.26
N ASN A 331 27.69 7.76 -6.73
CA ASN A 331 27.06 6.80 -5.83
C ASN A 331 26.87 5.44 -6.53
N ALA A 332 26.35 5.42 -7.76
CA ALA A 332 26.17 4.20 -8.54
C ALA A 332 27.49 3.42 -8.73
N ARG A 333 28.56 4.11 -9.14
CA ARG A 333 29.89 3.51 -9.29
C ARG A 333 30.38 2.90 -7.99
N THR A 334 30.27 3.63 -6.90
CA THR A 334 30.69 3.18 -5.56
C THR A 334 29.91 1.93 -5.12
N ILE A 335 28.56 1.95 -5.30
CA ILE A 335 27.67 0.84 -4.95
C ILE A 335 28.07 -0.42 -5.75
N VAL A 336 28.12 -0.31 -7.08
CA VAL A 336 28.38 -1.45 -7.95
C VAL A 336 29.78 -2.04 -7.68
N THR A 337 30.81 -1.21 -7.59
CA THR A 337 32.17 -1.67 -7.30
C THR A 337 32.23 -2.44 -5.98
N LYS A 338 31.65 -1.91 -4.90
CA LYS A 338 31.66 -2.58 -3.59
C LYS A 338 30.88 -3.91 -3.61
N MET A 339 29.74 -3.97 -4.30
CA MET A 339 28.99 -5.22 -4.43
C MET A 339 29.76 -6.27 -5.23
N LYS A 340 30.36 -5.87 -6.35
CA LYS A 340 31.18 -6.73 -7.20
C LYS A 340 32.41 -7.25 -6.46
N ASP A 341 33.17 -6.40 -5.78
CA ASP A 341 34.38 -6.77 -5.03
C ASP A 341 34.08 -7.72 -3.87
N ALA A 342 32.91 -7.57 -3.22
CA ALA A 342 32.42 -8.49 -2.20
C ALA A 342 31.91 -9.83 -2.76
N GLY A 343 31.88 -9.99 -4.09
CA GLY A 343 31.37 -11.19 -4.77
C GLY A 343 29.86 -11.37 -4.63
N VAL A 344 29.13 -10.29 -4.41
CA VAL A 344 27.65 -10.32 -4.28
C VAL A 344 27.03 -10.79 -5.60
N THR A 345 26.14 -11.76 -5.51
CA THR A 345 25.38 -12.30 -6.64
C THR A 345 23.88 -11.96 -6.57
N THR A 346 23.45 -11.45 -5.42
CA THR A 346 22.04 -11.13 -5.13
C THR A 346 21.99 -9.84 -4.32
N VAL A 347 21.53 -8.76 -4.96
CA VAL A 347 21.42 -7.43 -4.35
C VAL A 347 20.01 -7.22 -3.83
N ILE A 348 19.87 -6.92 -2.55
CA ILE A 348 18.62 -6.44 -1.95
C ILE A 348 18.63 -4.92 -2.05
N TYR A 349 17.76 -4.38 -2.89
CA TYR A 349 17.59 -2.94 -3.07
C TYR A 349 16.42 -2.43 -2.24
N THR A 350 16.67 -1.37 -1.46
CA THR A 350 15.65 -0.70 -0.65
C THR A 350 15.85 0.81 -0.81
N GLY A 351 14.85 1.52 -1.34
CA GLY A 351 15.04 2.96 -1.52
C GLY A 351 14.09 3.64 -2.48
N ASP A 352 14.62 4.71 -3.08
CA ASP A 352 13.93 5.63 -3.98
C ASP A 352 13.81 5.10 -5.42
N PRO A 353 12.98 5.73 -6.27
CA PRO A 353 12.76 5.29 -7.65
C PRO A 353 13.79 5.80 -8.65
N LEU A 354 14.73 6.66 -8.27
CA LEU A 354 15.67 7.31 -9.20
C LEU A 354 17.03 6.61 -9.22
N THR A 355 17.51 6.20 -8.06
CA THR A 355 18.81 5.55 -7.89
C THR A 355 18.98 4.28 -8.74
N PRO A 356 17.98 3.39 -8.90
CA PRO A 356 18.13 2.19 -9.73
C PRO A 356 18.50 2.49 -11.18
N GLY A 357 18.05 3.62 -11.74
CA GLY A 357 18.39 4.02 -13.11
C GLY A 357 19.89 4.23 -13.32
N ALA A 358 20.60 4.78 -12.35
CA ALA A 358 22.06 4.95 -12.41
C ALA A 358 22.80 3.65 -12.05
N VAL A 359 22.35 2.97 -10.98
CA VAL A 359 23.00 1.74 -10.47
C VAL A 359 22.94 0.59 -11.47
N THR A 360 21.81 0.38 -12.12
CA THR A 360 21.65 -0.71 -13.12
C THR A 360 22.48 -0.45 -14.37
N LYS A 361 22.53 0.80 -14.86
CA LYS A 361 23.42 1.17 -15.99
C LYS A 361 24.90 0.98 -15.66
N GLU A 362 25.29 1.36 -14.45
CA GLU A 362 26.69 1.15 -14.00
C GLU A 362 27.00 -0.34 -13.82
N ALA A 363 26.02 -1.17 -13.38
CA ALA A 363 26.19 -2.62 -13.28
C ALA A 363 26.49 -3.25 -14.65
N THR A 364 25.73 -2.88 -15.69
CA THR A 364 25.98 -3.30 -17.07
C THR A 364 27.35 -2.82 -17.56
N ALA A 365 27.70 -1.55 -17.31
CA ALA A 365 28.99 -0.99 -17.72
C ALA A 365 30.19 -1.69 -17.08
N GLN A 366 30.02 -2.25 -15.88
CA GLN A 366 31.05 -3.03 -15.17
C GLN A 366 30.95 -4.55 -15.41
N ASP A 367 30.13 -5.03 -16.32
CA ASP A 367 29.89 -6.48 -16.55
C ASP A 367 29.54 -7.20 -15.22
N TYR A 368 28.57 -6.64 -14.48
CA TYR A 368 28.10 -7.17 -13.21
C TYR A 368 26.59 -7.46 -13.31
N HIS A 369 26.21 -8.75 -13.28
CA HIS A 369 24.85 -9.22 -13.57
C HIS A 369 24.25 -10.01 -12.38
N PRO A 370 23.93 -9.37 -11.25
CA PRO A 370 23.34 -10.04 -10.09
C PRO A 370 21.84 -10.29 -10.29
N GLU A 371 21.23 -11.02 -9.35
CA GLU A 371 19.79 -10.93 -9.08
C GLU A 371 19.50 -9.61 -8.36
N TRP A 372 18.37 -8.98 -8.66
CA TRP A 372 17.87 -7.80 -7.97
C TRP A 372 16.64 -8.14 -7.14
N ILE A 373 16.72 -8.03 -5.82
CA ILE A 373 15.56 -8.21 -4.95
C ILE A 373 15.03 -6.83 -4.56
N ILE A 374 13.79 -6.56 -4.94
CA ILE A 374 13.06 -5.35 -4.61
C ILE A 374 12.55 -5.50 -3.16
N GLY A 375 13.15 -4.75 -2.25
CA GLY A 375 12.73 -4.65 -0.85
C GLY A 375 11.72 -3.52 -0.65
N PRO A 376 11.59 -3.00 0.59
CA PRO A 376 10.78 -1.83 0.85
C PRO A 376 11.26 -0.62 0.03
N THR A 377 10.41 -0.11 -0.84
CA THR A 377 10.73 1.00 -1.74
C THR A 377 9.62 2.05 -1.75
N VAL A 378 9.97 3.24 -2.24
CA VAL A 378 9.01 4.27 -2.61
C VAL A 378 9.03 4.38 -4.13
N LEU A 379 7.94 4.00 -4.80
CA LEU A 379 7.71 4.10 -6.25
C LEU A 379 8.67 3.31 -7.16
N ALA A 380 9.72 2.65 -6.65
CA ALA A 380 10.57 1.80 -7.49
C ALA A 380 9.83 0.54 -8.00
N ASP A 381 8.69 0.24 -7.41
CA ASP A 381 7.72 -0.79 -7.80
C ASP A 381 6.67 -0.30 -8.82
N THR A 382 6.90 0.87 -9.46
CA THR A 382 6.04 1.39 -10.52
C THR A 382 6.65 1.16 -11.89
N SER A 383 5.80 0.88 -12.88
CA SER A 383 6.25 0.62 -14.27
C SER A 383 6.86 1.86 -14.90
N ILE A 384 6.32 3.06 -14.61
CA ILE A 384 6.84 4.33 -15.13
C ILE A 384 8.33 4.54 -14.77
N PHE A 385 8.74 4.22 -13.54
CA PHE A 385 10.15 4.33 -13.15
C PHE A 385 10.97 3.14 -13.65
N ALA A 386 10.47 1.91 -13.52
CA ALA A 386 11.20 0.70 -13.89
C ALA A 386 11.56 0.66 -15.39
N ARG A 387 10.75 1.26 -16.26
CA ARG A 387 11.06 1.44 -17.69
C ARG A 387 12.31 2.30 -17.95
N THR A 388 12.70 3.15 -16.98
CA THR A 388 13.91 4.00 -17.09
C THR A 388 15.19 3.30 -16.64
N PHE A 389 15.07 2.15 -16.00
CA PHE A 389 16.21 1.36 -15.52
C PHE A 389 16.85 0.59 -16.68
N ASP A 390 18.05 0.08 -16.48
CA ASP A 390 18.67 -0.81 -17.47
C ASP A 390 17.88 -2.12 -17.58
N GLN A 391 17.29 -2.40 -18.74
CA GLN A 391 16.36 -3.51 -18.92
C GLN A 391 17.06 -4.88 -18.91
N GLU A 392 18.33 -4.96 -19.29
CA GLU A 392 19.13 -6.18 -19.16
C GLU A 392 19.25 -6.56 -17.68
N GLN A 393 19.51 -5.58 -16.81
CA GLN A 393 19.63 -5.78 -15.37
C GLN A 393 18.26 -6.03 -14.73
N TRP A 394 17.27 -5.16 -15.04
CA TRP A 394 16.00 -5.18 -14.33
C TRP A 394 15.11 -6.37 -14.72
N SER A 395 15.34 -7.02 -15.88
CA SER A 395 14.70 -8.30 -16.23
C SER A 395 14.96 -9.43 -15.21
N HIS A 396 15.89 -9.23 -14.29
CA HIS A 396 16.27 -10.14 -13.21
C HIS A 396 15.78 -9.64 -11.83
N ALA A 397 14.85 -8.66 -11.81
CA ALA A 397 14.32 -8.06 -10.60
C ALA A 397 13.03 -8.76 -10.15
N PHE A 398 12.98 -9.08 -8.87
CA PHE A 398 11.81 -9.64 -8.21
C PHE A 398 11.79 -9.22 -6.73
N GLY A 399 10.64 -9.27 -6.07
CA GLY A 399 10.58 -8.81 -4.68
C GLY A 399 9.20 -8.82 -4.07
N VAL A 400 9.01 -7.92 -3.10
CA VAL A 400 7.77 -7.76 -2.35
C VAL A 400 6.99 -6.52 -2.79
N ALA A 401 5.67 -6.65 -2.87
CA ALA A 401 4.72 -5.55 -3.03
C ALA A 401 4.08 -5.26 -1.66
N LEU A 402 4.64 -4.29 -0.93
CA LEU A 402 4.18 -3.91 0.41
C LEU A 402 3.01 -2.91 0.38
N VAL A 403 2.85 -2.21 -0.73
CA VAL A 403 1.80 -1.21 -0.96
C VAL A 403 0.73 -1.78 -1.90
N PRO A 404 -0.39 -1.07 -2.13
CA PRO A 404 -1.35 -1.46 -3.15
C PRO A 404 -0.70 -1.74 -4.49
N GLY A 405 -1.19 -2.73 -5.22
CA GLY A 405 -0.75 -2.99 -6.59
C GLY A 405 -0.95 -1.75 -7.46
N ARG A 406 0.02 -1.47 -8.32
CA ARG A 406 0.00 -0.28 -9.19
C ARG A 406 -0.90 -0.54 -10.39
N THR A 407 -1.92 0.28 -10.54
CA THR A 407 -2.89 0.20 -11.64
C THR A 407 -2.83 1.45 -12.50
N PRO A 408 -3.26 1.40 -13.76
CA PRO A 408 -3.59 2.58 -14.53
C PRO A 408 -4.62 3.45 -13.78
N GLN A 409 -4.68 4.72 -14.15
CA GLN A 409 -5.48 5.71 -13.44
C GLN A 409 -6.98 5.36 -13.41
N ASP A 410 -7.53 4.90 -14.52
CA ASP A 410 -8.95 4.52 -14.69
C ASP A 410 -9.35 3.24 -13.93
N LEU A 411 -8.39 2.39 -13.58
CA LEU A 411 -8.59 1.23 -12.72
C LEU A 411 -8.28 1.52 -11.24
N ASN A 412 -7.75 2.70 -10.92
CA ASN A 412 -7.37 3.05 -9.57
C ASN A 412 -8.58 3.36 -8.69
N ALA A 413 -8.76 2.59 -7.62
CA ALA A 413 -9.89 2.71 -6.71
C ALA A 413 -10.01 4.11 -6.08
N THR A 414 -8.90 4.76 -5.78
CA THR A 414 -8.88 6.12 -5.21
C THR A 414 -9.33 7.16 -6.21
N TYR A 415 -8.82 7.09 -7.43
CA TYR A 415 -9.24 7.96 -8.53
C TYR A 415 -10.75 7.81 -8.79
N ASN A 416 -11.23 6.57 -8.91
CA ASN A 416 -12.63 6.25 -9.19
C ASN A 416 -13.56 6.70 -8.05
N LEU A 417 -13.13 6.62 -6.78
CA LEU A 417 -13.87 7.15 -5.64
C LEU A 417 -14.10 8.67 -5.74
N TYR A 418 -13.04 9.42 -6.14
CA TYR A 418 -13.17 10.86 -6.33
C TYR A 418 -14.17 11.19 -7.45
N GLN A 419 -14.01 10.55 -8.61
CA GLN A 419 -14.88 10.73 -9.77
C GLN A 419 -16.33 10.31 -9.48
N TRP A 420 -16.53 9.22 -8.74
CA TRP A 420 -17.85 8.77 -8.32
C TRP A 420 -18.59 9.84 -7.52
N PHE A 421 -17.90 10.55 -6.64
CA PHE A 421 -18.53 11.55 -5.79
C PHE A 421 -18.70 12.92 -6.46
N HIS A 422 -17.66 13.40 -7.14
CA HIS A 422 -17.62 14.75 -7.72
C HIS A 422 -18.09 14.80 -9.19
N GLY A 423 -18.20 13.67 -9.89
CA GLY A 423 -18.49 13.61 -11.31
C GLY A 423 -17.34 14.07 -12.21
N THR A 424 -16.19 14.39 -11.62
CA THR A 424 -14.98 14.87 -12.33
C THR A 424 -13.74 14.18 -11.78
N PRO A 425 -12.66 14.05 -12.58
CA PRO A 425 -11.37 13.57 -12.10
C PRO A 425 -10.81 14.38 -10.93
N PRO A 426 -9.96 13.78 -10.06
CA PRO A 426 -9.19 14.56 -9.11
C PRO A 426 -8.29 15.58 -9.82
N PRO A 427 -8.16 16.81 -9.29
CA PRO A 427 -7.39 17.88 -9.93
C PRO A 427 -5.88 17.61 -10.06
N ASN A 428 -5.34 16.65 -9.28
CA ASN A 428 -3.92 16.28 -9.29
C ASN A 428 -3.72 14.77 -9.12
N ASN A 429 -2.64 14.23 -9.67
CA ASN A 429 -2.31 12.80 -9.65
C ASN A 429 -1.79 12.29 -8.29
N THR A 430 -1.77 13.10 -7.23
CA THR A 430 -1.37 12.68 -5.88
C THR A 430 -2.49 11.98 -5.09
N TYR A 431 -3.63 11.72 -5.70
CA TYR A 431 -4.80 11.10 -5.06
C TYR A 431 -4.50 9.78 -4.35
N GLY A 432 -3.58 8.95 -4.88
CA GLY A 432 -3.20 7.67 -4.29
C GLY A 432 -2.46 7.78 -2.95
N VAL A 433 -1.86 8.94 -2.67
CA VAL A 433 -1.18 9.24 -1.38
C VAL A 433 -2.12 10.01 -0.43
N ILE A 434 -3.03 10.81 -0.99
CA ILE A 434 -3.94 11.68 -0.23
C ILE A 434 -5.08 10.90 0.39
N ASN A 435 -5.82 10.15 -0.43
CA ASN A 435 -7.04 9.49 0.01
C ASN A 435 -6.84 8.52 1.20
N PRO A 436 -5.81 7.65 1.23
CA PRO A 436 -5.62 6.75 2.36
C PRO A 436 -5.53 7.48 3.70
N SER A 437 -4.80 8.60 3.76
CA SER A 437 -4.65 9.40 4.98
C SER A 437 -5.97 10.05 5.43
N VAL A 438 -6.80 10.52 4.47
CA VAL A 438 -8.11 11.11 4.80
C VAL A 438 -9.11 10.02 5.20
N LEU A 439 -9.07 8.85 4.57
CA LEU A 439 -9.90 7.70 4.94
C LEU A 439 -9.55 7.18 6.34
N LEU A 440 -8.26 7.10 6.69
CA LEU A 440 -7.78 6.75 8.02
C LEU A 440 -8.35 7.69 9.08
N LEU A 441 -8.28 9.01 8.84
CA LEU A 441 -8.87 10.01 9.71
C LEU A 441 -10.39 9.81 9.86
N ALA A 442 -11.11 9.70 8.74
CA ALA A 442 -12.56 9.59 8.75
C ALA A 442 -13.04 8.31 9.44
N THR A 443 -12.36 7.19 9.20
CA THR A 443 -12.62 5.91 9.87
C THR A 443 -12.41 6.02 11.39
N GLY A 444 -11.27 6.57 11.81
CA GLY A 444 -10.98 6.76 13.23
C GLY A 444 -12.00 7.66 13.93
N VAL A 445 -12.43 8.75 13.29
CA VAL A 445 -13.47 9.67 13.82
C VAL A 445 -14.82 8.96 13.93
N GLN A 446 -15.28 8.28 12.87
CA GLN A 446 -16.55 7.54 12.89
C GLN A 446 -16.56 6.48 13.97
N MET A 447 -15.49 5.73 14.09
CA MET A 447 -15.40 4.62 15.05
C MET A 447 -15.04 5.05 16.47
N ALA A 448 -14.60 6.31 16.71
CA ALA A 448 -14.35 6.86 18.04
C ALA A 448 -15.62 7.04 18.86
N GLY A 449 -16.71 7.44 18.22
CA GLY A 449 -17.93 7.84 18.89
C GLY A 449 -17.97 9.36 19.18
N PRO A 450 -19.03 9.84 19.83
CA PRO A 450 -19.29 11.29 19.99
C PRO A 450 -18.24 12.02 20.84
N LYS A 451 -17.58 11.36 21.79
CA LYS A 451 -16.50 11.93 22.60
C LYS A 451 -15.17 11.72 21.92
N LEU A 452 -14.83 12.59 20.96
CA LEU A 452 -13.61 12.47 20.18
C LEU A 452 -12.38 13.00 20.95
N THR A 453 -11.42 12.11 21.23
CA THR A 453 -10.10 12.38 21.82
C THR A 453 -9.05 11.51 21.09
N PRO A 454 -7.75 11.77 21.22
CA PRO A 454 -6.73 10.88 20.68
C PRO A 454 -6.87 9.42 21.13
N GLN A 455 -7.28 9.18 22.38
CA GLN A 455 -7.51 7.85 22.94
C GLN A 455 -8.73 7.16 22.31
N THR A 456 -9.87 7.85 22.19
CA THR A 456 -11.06 7.27 21.57
C THR A 456 -10.89 7.10 20.07
N PHE A 457 -10.10 7.94 19.42
CA PHE A 457 -9.68 7.78 18.02
C PHE A 457 -8.89 6.48 17.82
N ARG A 458 -7.84 6.26 18.63
CA ARG A 458 -7.09 4.99 18.66
C ARG A 458 -8.02 3.80 18.87
N ASP A 459 -8.86 3.85 19.90
CA ASP A 459 -9.80 2.76 20.22
C ASP A 459 -10.80 2.54 19.09
N GLY A 460 -11.13 3.59 18.33
CA GLY A 460 -11.92 3.53 17.10
C GLY A 460 -11.24 2.72 16.01
N LEU A 461 -9.97 3.01 15.72
CA LEU A 461 -9.19 2.25 14.77
C LEU A 461 -9.05 0.78 15.20
N TYR A 462 -8.76 0.52 16.48
CA TYR A 462 -8.57 -0.84 17.01
C TYR A 462 -9.84 -1.69 17.02
N ARG A 463 -11.04 -1.08 17.00
CA ARG A 463 -12.30 -1.83 16.89
C ARG A 463 -12.79 -2.02 15.46
N SER A 464 -12.15 -1.38 14.50
CA SER A 464 -12.44 -1.59 13.09
C SER A 464 -11.93 -2.96 12.67
N PRO A 465 -12.75 -3.80 12.04
CA PRO A 465 -12.27 -5.11 11.55
C PRO A 465 -11.26 -4.91 10.43
N PRO A 466 -10.38 -5.90 10.17
CA PRO A 466 -9.50 -5.90 9.03
C PRO A 466 -10.27 -5.68 7.72
N SER A 467 -9.69 -4.97 6.78
CA SER A 467 -10.27 -4.72 5.45
C SER A 467 -9.20 -4.78 4.37
N GLY A 468 -9.59 -5.05 3.11
CA GLY A 468 -8.64 -5.40 2.06
C GLY A 468 -8.18 -6.86 2.21
N GLY A 469 -6.95 -7.15 1.79
CA GLY A 469 -6.41 -8.52 1.69
C GLY A 469 -6.77 -9.21 0.37
N ASP A 470 -7.36 -8.48 -0.55
CA ASP A 470 -7.59 -8.88 -1.93
C ASP A 470 -6.28 -8.88 -2.72
N PRO A 471 -6.23 -9.47 -3.93
CA PRO A 471 -4.97 -9.64 -4.63
C PRO A 471 -4.06 -8.42 -4.68
N ILE A 472 -4.58 -7.23 -4.98
CA ILE A 472 -3.76 -6.02 -5.09
C ILE A 472 -3.94 -5.02 -3.95
N ASN A 473 -4.99 -5.17 -3.13
CA ASN A 473 -5.27 -4.27 -2.01
C ASN A 473 -4.69 -4.84 -0.70
N PRO A 474 -3.73 -4.19 -0.03
CA PRO A 474 -3.23 -4.63 1.26
C PRO A 474 -4.35 -4.88 2.28
N GLN A 475 -4.18 -5.90 3.13
CA GLN A 475 -5.00 -6.00 4.33
C GLN A 475 -4.61 -4.88 5.28
N LEU A 476 -5.59 -4.10 5.71
CA LEU A 476 -5.39 -3.04 6.70
C LEU A 476 -6.11 -3.39 7.99
N SER A 477 -5.36 -3.38 9.11
CA SER A 477 -5.94 -3.45 10.46
C SER A 477 -5.08 -2.69 11.46
N TYR A 478 -5.68 -2.28 12.59
CA TYR A 478 -4.99 -1.59 13.68
C TYR A 478 -5.33 -2.25 14.99
N GLY A 479 -4.35 -2.38 15.90
CA GLY A 479 -4.61 -2.97 17.21
C GLY A 479 -4.19 -4.42 17.28
N LYS A 480 -5.10 -5.33 17.60
CA LYS A 480 -4.79 -6.75 17.80
C LYS A 480 -5.76 -7.65 17.03
N HIS A 481 -5.54 -7.79 15.74
CA HIS A 481 -6.36 -8.62 14.86
C HIS A 481 -5.70 -9.94 14.44
N GLY A 482 -4.46 -10.17 14.86
CA GLY A 482 -3.76 -11.45 14.69
C GLY A 482 -2.83 -11.51 13.49
N ALA A 483 -2.69 -10.44 12.71
CA ALA A 483 -1.67 -10.34 11.67
C ALA A 483 -0.27 -10.27 12.30
N TRP A 484 -0.15 -9.49 13.37
CA TRP A 484 1.09 -9.33 14.14
C TRP A 484 0.95 -9.86 15.57
N PRO A 485 2.05 -10.29 16.23
CA PRO A 485 2.02 -10.79 17.60
C PRO A 485 1.92 -9.70 18.68
N PHE A 486 1.86 -8.44 18.30
CA PHE A 486 1.79 -7.27 19.17
C PHE A 486 0.59 -6.38 18.82
N VAL A 487 0.37 -5.31 19.60
CA VAL A 487 -0.64 -4.28 19.30
C VAL A 487 -0.06 -3.31 18.29
N ASP A 488 -0.72 -3.19 17.17
CA ASP A 488 -0.23 -2.53 15.97
C ASP A 488 -0.84 -1.12 15.77
N ASN A 489 -0.04 -0.14 15.35
CA ASN A 489 -0.46 1.20 14.95
C ASN A 489 -0.27 1.46 13.46
N TYR A 490 0.11 0.43 12.71
CA TYR A 490 0.39 0.47 11.28
C TYR A 490 -0.72 -0.28 10.55
N GLY A 491 -1.09 0.22 9.38
CA GLY A 491 -2.26 -0.34 8.69
C GLY A 491 -1.97 -1.64 7.96
N SER A 492 -0.89 -1.70 7.20
CA SER A 492 -0.65 -2.79 6.27
C SER A 492 -0.10 -4.04 6.94
N ASP A 493 -0.84 -5.15 6.82
CA ASP A 493 -0.57 -6.42 7.48
C ASP A 493 0.12 -7.47 6.61
N ASP A 494 0.18 -7.25 5.30
CA ASP A 494 0.56 -8.27 4.32
C ASP A 494 1.46 -7.73 3.21
N ALA A 495 1.94 -8.61 2.37
CA ALA A 495 2.67 -8.27 1.16
C ALA A 495 2.38 -9.25 0.02
N GLY A 496 2.36 -8.75 -1.20
CA GLY A 496 2.38 -9.54 -2.42
C GLY A 496 3.81 -9.86 -2.87
N MET A 497 3.91 -10.61 -3.96
CA MET A 497 5.16 -10.88 -4.67
C MET A 497 5.08 -10.29 -6.07
N LEU A 498 6.17 -9.71 -6.56
CA LEU A 498 6.25 -9.14 -7.89
C LEU A 498 7.58 -9.46 -8.58
N TRP A 499 7.59 -9.35 -9.90
CA TRP A 499 8.80 -9.42 -10.72
C TRP A 499 8.63 -8.57 -11.98
N TRP A 500 9.75 -8.17 -12.58
CA TRP A 500 9.73 -7.32 -13.76
C TRP A 500 9.73 -8.15 -15.04
N ASP A 501 8.75 -7.91 -15.90
CA ASP A 501 8.66 -8.50 -17.24
C ASP A 501 8.93 -7.44 -18.31
N PRO A 502 10.14 -7.36 -18.90
CA PRO A 502 10.46 -6.37 -19.92
C PRO A 502 9.72 -6.63 -21.25
N SER A 503 9.15 -7.82 -21.45
CA SER A 503 8.40 -8.18 -22.66
C SER A 503 6.91 -7.87 -22.59
N ALA A 504 6.39 -7.63 -21.41
CA ALA A 504 4.99 -7.24 -21.23
C ALA A 504 4.76 -5.86 -21.84
N VAL A 505 3.67 -5.70 -22.60
CA VAL A 505 3.30 -4.44 -23.27
C VAL A 505 1.97 -3.96 -22.72
N GLY A 506 1.90 -2.71 -22.32
CA GLY A 506 0.67 -2.11 -21.80
C GLY A 506 0.87 -0.68 -21.32
N GLU A 507 -0.18 -0.10 -20.76
CA GLU A 507 -0.14 1.20 -20.13
C GLU A 507 0.55 1.12 -18.76
N ASP A 508 1.23 2.18 -18.39
CA ASP A 508 1.73 2.40 -17.04
C ASP A 508 0.76 3.25 -16.19
N GLU A 509 1.20 3.66 -15.02
CA GLU A 509 0.41 4.42 -14.04
C GLU A 509 0.00 5.82 -14.51
N VAL A 510 0.55 6.29 -15.65
CA VAL A 510 0.25 7.59 -16.27
C VAL A 510 -0.24 7.46 -17.72
N HIS A 511 -0.79 6.30 -18.08
CA HIS A 511 -1.34 5.99 -19.42
C HIS A 511 -0.33 5.99 -20.56
N GLN A 512 0.96 5.82 -20.29
CA GLN A 512 1.95 5.68 -21.35
C GLN A 512 2.08 4.21 -21.75
N VAL A 513 1.68 3.89 -22.97
CA VAL A 513 1.87 2.54 -23.54
C VAL A 513 3.35 2.33 -23.82
N GLY A 514 3.88 1.18 -23.37
CA GLY A 514 5.28 0.83 -23.57
C GLY A 514 5.59 -0.60 -23.18
N ASN A 515 6.85 -0.99 -23.39
CA ASN A 515 7.37 -2.28 -22.98
C ASN A 515 7.83 -2.24 -21.52
N GLY A 516 7.63 -3.35 -20.84
CA GLY A 516 7.99 -3.56 -19.45
C GLY A 516 6.84 -3.19 -18.51
N LEU A 517 6.41 -4.20 -17.74
CA LEU A 517 5.40 -4.07 -16.67
C LEU A 517 5.80 -4.97 -15.50
N TYR A 518 5.44 -4.56 -14.29
CA TYR A 518 5.47 -5.48 -13.17
C TYR A 518 4.38 -6.53 -13.29
N ARG A 519 4.76 -7.78 -13.03
CA ARG A 519 3.83 -8.89 -12.85
C ARG A 519 3.71 -9.22 -11.37
N TYR A 520 2.49 -9.38 -10.92
CA TYR A 520 2.16 -9.83 -9.57
C TYR A 520 2.03 -11.34 -9.58
N ALA A 521 2.93 -12.01 -8.88
CA ALA A 521 3.03 -13.47 -8.85
C ALA A 521 1.88 -14.12 -8.06
N ASP A 522 1.65 -15.42 -8.28
CA ASP A 522 0.60 -16.21 -7.63
C ASP A 522 -0.80 -15.56 -7.74
N GLY A 523 -1.13 -15.07 -8.95
CA GLY A 523 -2.41 -14.40 -9.21
C GLY A 523 -2.60 -13.10 -8.41
N ALA A 524 -1.51 -12.41 -8.08
CA ALA A 524 -1.44 -11.21 -7.24
C ALA A 524 -1.82 -11.44 -5.75
N LYS A 525 -1.81 -12.66 -5.28
CA LYS A 525 -2.12 -13.01 -3.90
C LYS A 525 -1.20 -12.30 -2.90
N ARG A 526 -1.78 -11.92 -1.76
CA ARG A 526 -1.06 -11.30 -0.65
C ARG A 526 -0.92 -12.25 0.54
N TYR A 527 0.11 -12.05 1.35
CA TYR A 527 0.51 -12.96 2.42
C TYR A 527 0.82 -12.19 3.69
N THR A 528 0.12 -12.52 4.77
CA THR A 528 0.48 -12.09 6.13
C THR A 528 1.72 -12.84 6.62
N LEU A 529 2.31 -12.40 7.71
CA LEU A 529 3.49 -13.01 8.32
C LEU A 529 3.32 -14.52 8.53
N GLY A 530 4.30 -15.29 8.10
CA GLY A 530 4.31 -16.75 8.18
C GLY A 530 3.64 -17.47 6.99
N LYS A 531 3.01 -16.74 6.06
CA LYS A 531 2.17 -17.32 4.99
C LYS A 531 2.78 -17.31 3.60
N PHE A 532 3.93 -16.67 3.37
CA PHE A 532 4.58 -16.76 2.05
C PHE A 532 4.78 -18.21 1.61
N PRO A 533 4.60 -18.54 0.31
CA PRO A 533 4.76 -19.89 -0.21
C PRO A 533 6.22 -20.35 -0.14
N ALA A 534 6.42 -21.66 -0.20
CA ALA A 534 7.76 -22.24 -0.29
C ALA A 534 8.39 -21.96 -1.66
N LYS A 535 9.72 -22.12 -1.74
CA LYS A 535 10.48 -21.96 -2.98
C LYS A 535 9.91 -22.82 -4.11
N GLY A 536 9.75 -22.20 -5.28
CA GLY A 536 9.19 -22.83 -6.47
C GLY A 536 7.66 -22.93 -6.50
N GLN A 537 6.97 -22.42 -5.46
CA GLN A 537 5.50 -22.40 -5.40
C GLN A 537 4.92 -20.98 -5.56
N GLY A 538 5.77 -19.97 -5.63
CA GLY A 538 5.34 -18.56 -5.66
C GLY A 538 5.11 -17.99 -7.06
N GLY A 539 5.42 -18.72 -8.15
CA GLY A 539 5.18 -18.24 -9.52
C GLY A 539 6.06 -17.07 -9.97
N LEU A 540 7.22 -16.82 -9.32
CA LEU A 540 8.17 -15.81 -9.77
C LEU A 540 8.73 -16.17 -11.15
N PHE A 541 8.72 -15.20 -12.06
CA PHE A 541 9.11 -15.36 -13.47
C PHE A 541 8.26 -16.37 -14.25
N ASP A 542 7.07 -16.69 -13.75
CA ASP A 542 6.07 -17.51 -14.45
C ASP A 542 4.90 -16.62 -14.90
N THR A 543 4.81 -16.39 -16.21
CA THR A 543 3.76 -15.57 -16.80
C THR A 543 2.37 -16.21 -16.68
N ALA A 544 2.29 -17.55 -16.60
CA ALA A 544 1.01 -18.25 -16.54
C ALA A 544 0.31 -18.11 -15.18
N SER A 545 1.08 -17.97 -14.09
CA SER A 545 0.56 -17.79 -12.73
C SER A 545 0.63 -16.35 -12.23
N SER A 546 1.13 -15.42 -13.05
CA SER A 546 1.26 -14.01 -12.70
C SER A 546 0.26 -13.16 -13.46
N VAL A 547 -0.14 -12.03 -12.89
CA VAL A 547 -1.03 -11.06 -13.52
C VAL A 547 -0.33 -9.72 -13.71
N THR A 548 -0.58 -9.07 -14.85
CA THR A 548 -0.43 -7.64 -15.00
C THR A 548 -1.78 -7.02 -14.70
N ILE A 549 -1.85 -6.10 -13.78
CA ILE A 549 -3.12 -5.51 -13.32
C ILE A 549 -3.57 -4.32 -14.18
N PHE A 550 -2.98 -4.19 -15.39
CA PHE A 550 -3.18 -3.02 -16.23
C PHE A 550 -4.36 -3.17 -17.21
N ASP A 551 -4.77 -4.39 -17.52
CA ASP A 551 -5.88 -4.62 -18.47
C ASP A 551 -7.23 -4.71 -17.74
N GLN A 552 -7.25 -5.34 -16.58
CA GLN A 552 -8.44 -5.47 -15.72
C GLN A 552 -8.06 -5.82 -14.29
N LEU A 553 -8.84 -5.34 -13.33
CA LEU A 553 -8.67 -5.76 -11.93
C LEU A 553 -9.06 -7.23 -11.77
N PRO A 554 -8.33 -8.01 -10.94
CA PRO A 554 -8.82 -9.30 -10.48
C PRO A 554 -10.23 -9.16 -9.86
N PRO A 555 -11.14 -10.12 -10.05
CA PRO A 555 -12.52 -10.01 -9.54
C PRO A 555 -12.62 -9.73 -8.03
N ALA A 556 -11.65 -10.23 -7.25
CA ALA A 556 -11.60 -9.99 -5.81
C ALA A 556 -11.24 -8.53 -5.45
N ASP A 557 -10.61 -7.79 -6.36
CA ASP A 557 -10.27 -6.36 -6.20
C ASP A 557 -11.36 -5.41 -6.71
N ALA A 558 -12.47 -5.96 -7.24
CA ALA A 558 -13.56 -5.14 -7.71
C ALA A 558 -14.15 -4.32 -6.55
N GLN A 559 -14.17 -3.01 -6.73
CA GLN A 559 -14.75 -2.12 -5.73
C GLN A 559 -16.28 -2.28 -5.70
N PRO A 560 -16.94 -2.13 -4.52
CA PRO A 560 -18.39 -2.09 -4.45
C PRO A 560 -18.97 -1.01 -5.38
N ASN A 561 -20.00 -1.35 -6.12
CA ASN A 561 -20.64 -0.42 -7.04
C ASN A 561 -21.90 0.19 -6.39
N TYR A 562 -21.84 1.48 -6.12
CA TYR A 562 -22.97 2.25 -5.59
C TYR A 562 -23.30 3.43 -6.52
N PRO A 563 -24.57 3.84 -6.62
CA PRO A 563 -24.88 5.10 -7.28
C PRO A 563 -24.21 6.28 -6.54
N PRO A 564 -23.76 7.31 -7.24
CA PRO A 564 -23.23 8.50 -6.58
C PRO A 564 -24.29 9.13 -5.66
N PRO A 565 -23.88 9.74 -4.55
CA PRO A 565 -24.81 10.42 -3.65
C PRO A 565 -25.49 11.56 -4.39
N ALA A 566 -26.78 11.80 -4.08
CA ALA A 566 -27.53 12.91 -4.68
C ALA A 566 -26.79 14.24 -4.47
N ALA A 567 -26.66 15.03 -5.55
CA ALA A 567 -26.12 16.36 -5.48
C ALA A 567 -27.02 17.24 -4.57
N GLY A 568 -26.45 17.88 -3.55
CA GLY A 568 -27.14 18.90 -2.76
C GLY A 568 -27.97 18.37 -1.59
N GLY A 569 -27.44 17.47 -0.75
CA GLY A 569 -27.98 17.17 0.56
C GLY A 569 -27.05 17.70 1.66
#